data_4c0446521161ddd92ed7c2311a5a383d
#
_entry.id   4c0446521161ddd92ed7c2311a5a383d
#
_cell.length_a   1.000
_cell.length_b   1.000
_cell.length_c   1.000
_cell.angle_alpha   90.00
_cell.angle_beta   90.00
_cell.angle_gamma   90.00
#
_symmetry.space_group_name_H-M   'P 1'
#
loop_
_entity.id
_entity.type
_entity.pdbx_description
1 polymer ?
#
loop_
_entity_poly.entity_id
_entity_poly.type
_entity_poly.pdbx_seq_one_letter_code
_entity_poly.pdbx_strand_id
1 'polypeptide(L)'
;GPCVVTQLRTVEKDGYAAVQLAYDETTEKHASAPLKGHFAKAGTTPHRKLAEFAADFKGELKLGDVLTVADIFEGVEYVDVVGTSKGKGFQGVVKRHGFAGVGGATHGQHNRLRHPGSMGASSWPSRVFPGMRMAGHMGNERVKVFNLQVVKVIPENNLLVVKGSVPGAKGSYVMLED
;
A
#
# COMPACT_ATOMS: atom_id res chain seq x y z
N GLY A 1 9.94 -11.13 -3.88
CA GLY A 1 10.60 -12.39 -3.52
C GLY A 1 9.62 -13.56 -3.50
N PRO A 2 10.08 -14.79 -3.22
CA PRO A 2 9.19 -15.96 -3.17
C PRO A 2 8.14 -15.77 -2.06
N CYS A 3 6.88 -16.10 -2.39
CA CYS A 3 5.77 -16.02 -1.47
C CYS A 3 5.23 -17.42 -1.19
N VAL A 4 4.85 -17.69 0.05
CA VAL A 4 4.34 -19.00 0.48
C VAL A 4 2.85 -18.91 0.71
N VAL A 5 2.07 -19.89 0.20
CA VAL A 5 0.63 -20.00 0.42
C VAL A 5 0.37 -20.47 1.83
N THR A 6 -0.23 -19.62 2.67
CA THR A 6 -0.51 -19.93 4.08
C THR A 6 -1.96 -20.24 4.37
N GLN A 7 -2.89 -19.73 3.55
CA GLN A 7 -4.30 -20.03 3.69
C GLN A 7 -5.03 -19.88 2.35
N LEU A 8 -6.00 -20.76 2.13
CA LEU A 8 -6.95 -20.66 1.03
C LEU A 8 -8.32 -20.34 1.60
N ARG A 9 -8.93 -19.25 1.13
CA ARG A 9 -10.29 -18.85 1.46
C ARG A 9 -11.27 -19.39 0.40
N THR A 10 -12.38 -19.93 0.85
CA THR A 10 -13.43 -20.44 -0.03
C THR A 10 -14.74 -19.75 0.25
N VAL A 11 -15.57 -19.59 -0.80
CA VAL A 11 -16.89 -18.94 -0.67
C VAL A 11 -17.78 -19.65 0.35
N GLU A 12 -17.69 -20.98 0.43
CA GLU A 12 -18.53 -21.79 1.33
C GLU A 12 -18.22 -21.55 2.83
N LYS A 13 -16.95 -21.34 3.17
CA LYS A 13 -16.52 -21.20 4.57
C LYS A 13 -16.33 -19.76 4.99
N ASP A 14 -15.79 -18.94 4.10
CA ASP A 14 -15.33 -17.57 4.41
C ASP A 14 -16.22 -16.50 3.77
N GLY A 15 -17.11 -16.88 2.84
CA GLY A 15 -17.97 -15.97 2.10
C GLY A 15 -17.31 -15.30 0.90
N TYR A 16 -16.02 -15.52 0.66
CA TYR A 16 -15.26 -15.03 -0.48
C TYR A 16 -14.11 -15.97 -0.82
N ALA A 17 -13.62 -15.90 -2.05
CA ALA A 17 -12.47 -16.67 -2.51
C ALA A 17 -11.21 -15.79 -2.50
N ALA A 18 -10.16 -16.25 -1.80
CA ALA A 18 -8.87 -15.56 -1.74
C ALA A 18 -7.73 -16.52 -1.39
N VAL A 19 -6.52 -16.13 -1.76
CA VAL A 19 -5.29 -16.82 -1.38
C VAL A 19 -4.48 -15.90 -0.47
N GLN A 20 -4.12 -16.39 0.70
CA GLN A 20 -3.23 -15.67 1.60
C GLN A 20 -1.78 -16.08 1.33
N LEU A 21 -0.96 -15.10 1.02
CA LEU A 21 0.47 -15.24 0.76
C LEU A 21 1.29 -14.66 1.91
N ALA A 22 2.36 -15.35 2.26
CA ALA A 22 3.34 -14.92 3.24
C ALA A 22 4.67 -14.59 2.56
N TYR A 23 5.33 -13.53 3.02
CA TYR A 23 6.62 -13.07 2.53
C TYR A 23 7.55 -12.63 3.67
N ASP A 24 8.86 -12.69 3.45
CA ASP A 24 9.94 -12.33 4.36
C ASP A 24 9.97 -13.23 5.60
N GLU A 25 10.70 -14.33 5.47
CA GLU A 25 10.88 -15.31 6.55
C GLU A 25 11.49 -14.68 7.81
N THR A 26 11.01 -15.09 8.95
CA THR A 26 11.50 -14.61 10.26
C THR A 26 11.75 -15.76 11.21
N THR A 27 12.55 -15.47 12.23
CA THR A 27 12.82 -16.46 13.27
C THR A 27 11.61 -16.64 14.20
N GLU A 28 11.44 -17.84 14.74
CA GLU A 28 10.35 -18.16 15.67
C GLU A 28 10.28 -17.25 16.90
N LYS A 29 11.42 -16.68 17.32
CA LYS A 29 11.48 -15.74 18.45
C LYS A 29 10.69 -14.45 18.21
N HIS A 30 10.55 -14.03 16.94
CA HIS A 30 9.84 -12.83 16.56
C HIS A 30 8.36 -13.08 16.20
N ALA A 31 7.93 -14.34 16.14
CA ALA A 31 6.55 -14.68 15.87
C ALA A 31 5.77 -14.90 17.17
N SER A 32 4.58 -14.31 17.26
CA SER A 32 3.65 -14.55 18.37
C SER A 32 3.11 -15.98 18.34
N ALA A 33 2.65 -16.51 19.47
CA ALA A 33 2.11 -17.87 19.56
C ALA A 33 0.95 -18.15 18.56
N PRO A 34 -0.03 -17.23 18.37
CA PRO A 34 -1.07 -17.42 17.35
C PRO A 34 -0.51 -17.53 15.94
N LEU A 35 0.47 -16.70 15.57
CA LEU A 35 1.10 -16.75 14.26
C LEU A 35 1.87 -18.04 14.03
N LYS A 36 2.59 -18.55 15.06
CA LYS A 36 3.26 -19.85 14.98
C LYS A 36 2.27 -20.97 14.66
N GLY A 37 1.11 -20.98 15.34
CA GLY A 37 0.06 -21.96 15.06
C GLY A 37 -0.51 -21.84 13.64
N HIS A 38 -0.66 -20.62 13.15
CA HIS A 38 -1.11 -20.36 11.79
C HIS A 38 -0.13 -20.92 10.73
N PHE A 39 1.16 -20.61 10.87
CA PHE A 39 2.20 -21.10 9.95
C PHE A 39 2.41 -22.61 10.07
N ALA A 40 2.35 -23.17 11.27
CA ALA A 40 2.44 -24.61 11.50
C ALA A 40 1.33 -25.39 10.77
N LYS A 41 0.09 -24.83 10.74
CA LYS A 41 -1.03 -25.40 9.99
C LYS A 41 -0.77 -25.43 8.48
N ALA A 42 -0.04 -24.43 7.96
CA ALA A 42 0.35 -24.36 6.56
C ALA A 42 1.64 -25.18 6.26
N GLY A 43 2.29 -25.73 7.28
CA GLY A 43 3.56 -26.49 7.14
C GLY A 43 4.76 -25.60 6.81
N THR A 44 4.72 -24.31 7.17
CA THR A 44 5.74 -23.32 6.81
C THR A 44 6.37 -22.65 8.03
N THR A 45 7.55 -22.05 7.83
CA THR A 45 8.21 -21.19 8.82
C THR A 45 7.46 -19.87 9.00
N PRO A 46 7.64 -19.17 10.12
CA PRO A 46 7.03 -17.85 10.31
C PRO A 46 7.55 -16.80 9.32
N HIS A 47 6.64 -15.95 8.84
CA HIS A 47 6.94 -14.84 7.94
C HIS A 47 6.45 -13.52 8.52
N ARG A 48 7.06 -12.40 8.11
CA ARG A 48 6.75 -11.06 8.62
C ARG A 48 5.50 -10.44 8.01
N LYS A 49 5.22 -10.72 6.75
CA LYS A 49 4.10 -10.14 6.03
C LYS A 49 3.15 -11.21 5.53
N LEU A 50 1.88 -10.94 5.77
CA LEU A 50 0.75 -11.69 5.24
C LEU A 50 -0.12 -10.73 4.44
N ALA A 51 -0.56 -11.15 3.27
CA ALA A 51 -1.51 -10.41 2.45
C ALA A 51 -2.44 -11.40 1.74
N GLU A 52 -3.70 -11.00 1.54
CA GLU A 52 -4.68 -11.76 0.80
C GLU A 52 -4.86 -11.16 -0.60
N PHE A 53 -4.96 -12.04 -1.58
CA PHE A 53 -5.19 -11.70 -2.98
C PHE A 53 -6.41 -12.42 -3.47
N ALA A 54 -7.12 -11.84 -4.46
CA ALA A 54 -8.25 -12.52 -5.10
C ALA A 54 -7.81 -13.86 -5.70
N ALA A 55 -8.70 -14.86 -5.67
CA ALA A 55 -8.35 -16.24 -6.05
C ALA A 55 -8.47 -16.49 -7.56
N ASP A 56 -8.00 -15.60 -8.40
CA ASP A 56 -7.99 -15.77 -9.87
C ASP A 56 -6.67 -16.40 -10.38
N PHE A 57 -6.02 -17.19 -9.55
CA PHE A 57 -4.79 -17.88 -9.93
C PHE A 57 -5.06 -18.98 -10.96
N LYS A 58 -4.22 -19.03 -11.99
CA LYS A 58 -4.21 -20.11 -12.99
C LYS A 58 -3.63 -21.37 -12.36
N GLY A 59 -4.48 -22.23 -11.80
CA GLY A 59 -4.09 -23.53 -11.26
C GLY A 59 -4.60 -23.78 -9.83
N GLU A 60 -4.53 -25.05 -9.41
CA GLU A 60 -4.84 -25.45 -8.04
C GLU A 60 -3.66 -25.19 -7.11
N LEU A 61 -3.80 -24.18 -6.26
CA LEU A 61 -2.81 -23.88 -5.21
C LEU A 61 -3.08 -24.73 -3.97
N LYS A 62 -2.01 -25.18 -3.33
CA LYS A 62 -2.06 -25.93 -2.05
C LYS A 62 -1.38 -25.13 -0.95
N LEU A 63 -1.73 -25.44 0.29
CA LEU A 63 -1.05 -24.89 1.45
C LEU A 63 0.44 -25.29 1.43
N GLY A 64 1.32 -24.33 1.65
CA GLY A 64 2.76 -24.52 1.62
C GLY A 64 3.42 -24.37 0.25
N ASP A 65 2.64 -24.20 -0.83
CA ASP A 65 3.22 -23.94 -2.15
C ASP A 65 4.00 -22.63 -2.16
N VAL A 66 5.12 -22.62 -2.86
CA VAL A 66 5.96 -21.44 -3.02
C VAL A 66 5.77 -20.86 -4.41
N LEU A 67 5.31 -19.62 -4.47
CA LEU A 67 5.13 -18.87 -5.70
C LEU A 67 6.35 -17.98 -5.95
N THR A 68 6.97 -18.12 -7.10
CA THR A 68 8.10 -17.29 -7.53
C THR A 68 7.63 -16.13 -8.42
N VAL A 69 8.51 -15.17 -8.65
CA VAL A 69 8.20 -14.03 -9.54
C VAL A 69 7.93 -14.50 -10.97
N ALA A 70 8.60 -15.56 -11.43
CA ALA A 70 8.39 -16.12 -12.76
C ALA A 70 6.99 -16.74 -12.91
N ASP A 71 6.52 -17.48 -11.89
CA ASP A 71 5.23 -18.16 -11.94
C ASP A 71 4.04 -17.20 -12.14
N ILE A 72 4.18 -15.96 -11.65
CA ILE A 72 3.10 -14.96 -11.66
C ILE A 72 3.28 -13.95 -12.79
N PHE A 73 4.50 -13.43 -12.99
CA PHE A 73 4.75 -12.26 -13.84
C PHE A 73 5.48 -12.57 -15.16
N GLU A 74 5.61 -13.85 -15.53
CA GLU A 74 6.16 -14.19 -16.84
C GLU A 74 5.18 -13.81 -17.96
N GLY A 75 5.63 -12.95 -18.88
CA GLY A 75 4.81 -12.44 -19.99
C GLY A 75 3.88 -11.28 -19.62
N VAL A 76 3.89 -10.79 -18.37
CA VAL A 76 3.11 -9.63 -17.95
C VAL A 76 3.83 -8.34 -18.34
N GLU A 77 3.14 -7.45 -19.05
CA GLU A 77 3.71 -6.16 -19.51
C GLU A 77 3.51 -5.02 -18.51
N TYR A 78 2.42 -5.03 -17.76
CA TYR A 78 2.06 -3.98 -16.82
C TYR A 78 1.64 -4.57 -15.49
N VAL A 79 1.93 -3.88 -14.39
CA VAL A 79 1.54 -4.27 -13.04
C VAL A 79 1.03 -3.07 -12.25
N ASP A 80 0.11 -3.34 -11.36
CA ASP A 80 -0.34 -2.40 -10.35
C ASP A 80 0.49 -2.55 -9.08
N VAL A 81 0.90 -1.44 -8.49
CA VAL A 81 1.74 -1.46 -7.29
C VAL A 81 1.01 -0.80 -6.13
N VAL A 82 0.72 -1.56 -5.09
CA VAL A 82 0.08 -1.09 -3.87
C VAL A 82 1.11 -1.02 -2.75
N GLY A 83 1.21 0.14 -2.11
CA GLY A 83 2.13 0.35 -0.99
C GLY A 83 1.67 1.45 -0.06
N THR A 84 2.40 1.63 1.04
CA THR A 84 2.16 2.72 1.97
C THR A 84 3.04 3.91 1.61
N SER A 85 2.43 5.04 1.30
CA SER A 85 3.15 6.27 0.93
C SER A 85 4.02 6.79 2.08
N LYS A 86 5.08 7.54 1.75
CA LYS A 86 5.94 8.17 2.77
C LYS A 86 5.12 9.10 3.67
N GLY A 87 5.18 8.90 4.97
CA GLY A 87 4.58 9.80 5.94
C GLY A 87 5.23 11.18 5.90
N LYS A 88 4.43 12.24 5.94
CA LYS A 88 4.86 13.64 5.96
C LYS A 88 4.43 14.37 7.24
N GLY A 89 3.80 13.65 8.17
CA GLY A 89 3.27 14.19 9.41
C GLY A 89 2.10 15.16 9.19
N PHE A 90 1.89 16.06 10.13
CA PHE A 90 0.86 17.10 10.01
C PHE A 90 1.35 18.19 9.05
N GLN A 91 0.61 18.45 7.99
CA GLN A 91 0.96 19.43 6.97
C GLN A 91 -0.12 20.52 6.84
N GLY A 92 0.33 21.75 6.55
CA GLY A 92 -0.53 22.86 6.21
C GLY A 92 -1.14 22.71 4.81
N VAL A 93 -2.16 23.52 4.54
CA VAL A 93 -2.96 23.47 3.30
C VAL A 93 -2.15 23.71 2.02
N VAL A 94 -1.08 24.47 2.08
CA VAL A 94 -0.21 24.73 0.93
C VAL A 94 0.45 23.42 0.45
N LYS A 95 1.03 22.65 1.35
CA LYS A 95 1.70 21.38 0.99
C LYS A 95 0.69 20.24 0.79
N ARG A 96 -0.36 20.20 1.62
CA ARG A 96 -1.32 19.09 1.59
C ARG A 96 -2.28 19.18 0.41
N HIS A 97 -2.71 20.38 0.03
CA HIS A 97 -3.75 20.59 -0.99
C HIS A 97 -3.33 21.51 -2.15
N GLY A 98 -2.09 22.01 -2.15
CA GLY A 98 -1.59 22.87 -3.22
C GLY A 98 -2.18 24.29 -3.19
N PHE A 99 -2.63 24.79 -2.04
CA PHE A 99 -3.14 26.15 -1.93
C PHE A 99 -2.03 27.17 -2.18
N ALA A 100 -2.37 28.28 -2.84
CA ALA A 100 -1.43 29.36 -3.11
C ALA A 100 -1.00 30.11 -1.83
N GLY A 101 -1.86 30.13 -0.82
CA GLY A 101 -1.69 30.98 0.35
C GLY A 101 -2.07 32.43 0.05
N VAL A 102 -1.67 33.34 0.92
CA VAL A 102 -1.77 34.77 0.67
C VAL A 102 -0.49 35.23 0.02
N GLY A 103 -0.56 35.99 -1.08
CA GLY A 103 0.59 36.44 -1.86
C GLY A 103 1.73 37.10 -1.04
N GLY A 104 2.63 37.81 -1.67
CA GLY A 104 3.80 38.41 -1.01
C GLY A 104 3.44 39.36 0.15
N ALA A 105 4.45 39.69 0.97
CA ALA A 105 4.27 40.65 2.03
C ALA A 105 4.02 42.06 1.45
N THR A 106 2.89 42.63 1.80
CA THR A 106 2.53 44.03 1.51
C THR A 106 2.41 44.82 2.82
N HIS A 107 2.20 46.13 2.73
CA HIS A 107 2.08 47.00 3.92
C HIS A 107 1.05 46.44 4.90
N GLY A 108 1.46 46.12 6.13
CA GLY A 108 0.60 45.55 7.18
C GLY A 108 0.34 44.04 7.09
N GLN A 109 0.86 43.35 6.08
CA GLN A 109 0.72 41.92 5.96
C GLN A 109 1.74 41.20 6.87
N HIS A 110 1.24 40.44 7.86
CA HIS A 110 2.05 39.64 8.76
C HIS A 110 1.46 38.27 8.98
N ASN A 111 2.33 37.22 9.08
CA ASN A 111 2.01 35.85 9.54
C ASN A 111 0.86 35.12 8.83
N ARG A 112 0.44 35.54 7.63
CA ARG A 112 -0.70 34.91 6.90
C ARG A 112 -0.32 34.23 5.59
N LEU A 113 0.95 34.16 5.27
CA LEU A 113 1.46 33.69 3.95
C LEU A 113 0.98 32.30 3.57
N ARG A 114 0.84 31.39 4.53
CA ARG A 114 0.50 30.00 4.27
C ARG A 114 -0.86 29.59 4.84
N HIS A 115 -1.77 30.56 4.97
CA HIS A 115 -3.13 30.33 5.47
C HIS A 115 -4.06 29.77 4.38
N PRO A 116 -5.14 29.04 4.75
CA PRO A 116 -6.11 28.47 3.79
C PRO A 116 -6.98 29.55 3.11
N GLY A 117 -7.08 30.76 3.67
CA GLY A 117 -8.02 31.76 3.22
C GLY A 117 -9.42 31.62 3.83
N SER A 118 -10.45 32.05 3.11
CA SER A 118 -11.84 31.96 3.57
C SER A 118 -12.30 30.50 3.64
N MET A 119 -13.07 30.16 4.68
CA MET A 119 -13.66 28.85 4.90
C MET A 119 -15.15 28.79 4.58
N GLY A 120 -15.72 29.83 4.01
CA GLY A 120 -17.12 29.90 3.61
C GLY A 120 -17.74 31.29 3.78
N ALA A 121 -19.05 31.37 3.53
CA ALA A 121 -19.85 32.57 3.75
C ALA A 121 -20.15 32.77 5.25
N SER A 122 -20.34 34.01 5.68
CA SER A 122 -20.48 34.41 7.10
C SER A 122 -21.77 33.89 7.72
N SER A 123 -22.85 34.69 7.67
CA SER A 123 -24.10 34.46 8.41
C SER A 123 -24.91 33.29 7.87
N TRP A 124 -24.78 32.92 6.64
CA TRP A 124 -25.41 31.77 6.00
C TRP A 124 -24.37 30.96 5.23
N PRO A 125 -24.22 29.68 5.49
CA PRO A 125 -24.94 28.76 6.37
C PRO A 125 -24.47 28.71 7.83
N SER A 126 -23.66 29.66 8.30
CA SER A 126 -23.08 29.74 9.67
C SER A 126 -22.32 28.50 10.13
N ARG A 127 -21.76 27.77 9.21
CA ARG A 127 -20.95 26.56 9.47
C ARG A 127 -19.92 26.31 8.36
N VAL A 128 -18.90 25.53 8.68
CA VAL A 128 -17.96 24.96 7.70
C VAL A 128 -18.49 23.60 7.26
N PHE A 129 -18.59 23.37 5.96
CA PHE A 129 -19.08 22.11 5.44
C PHE A 129 -18.08 20.96 5.68
N PRO A 130 -18.57 19.71 5.87
CA PRO A 130 -17.73 18.53 5.86
C PRO A 130 -16.92 18.42 4.56
N GLY A 131 -15.70 17.86 4.62
CA GLY A 131 -14.84 17.69 3.45
C GLY A 131 -14.04 18.94 3.04
N MET A 132 -14.15 20.06 3.77
CA MET A 132 -13.32 21.24 3.54
C MET A 132 -11.85 20.90 3.64
N ARG A 133 -11.06 21.35 2.67
CA ARG A 133 -9.62 21.11 2.59
C ARG A 133 -8.87 21.90 3.65
N MET A 134 -8.48 21.25 4.73
CA MET A 134 -7.77 21.85 5.87
C MET A 134 -6.42 21.18 6.09
N ALA A 135 -5.61 21.78 6.96
CA ALA A 135 -4.39 21.17 7.48
C ALA A 135 -4.70 19.82 8.14
N GLY A 136 -3.76 18.91 8.14
CA GLY A 136 -3.92 17.61 8.78
C GLY A 136 -2.81 16.62 8.37
N HIS A 137 -3.01 15.36 8.75
CA HIS A 137 -2.09 14.28 8.42
C HIS A 137 -1.96 14.11 6.90
N MET A 138 -0.73 13.92 6.43
CA MET A 138 -0.41 13.70 5.02
C MET A 138 0.56 12.54 4.88
N GLY A 139 0.30 11.67 3.90
CA GLY A 139 1.08 10.45 3.68
C GLY A 139 0.77 9.35 4.72
N ASN A 140 1.56 8.29 4.70
CA ASN A 140 1.32 7.05 5.47
C ASN A 140 -0.07 6.46 5.16
N GLU A 141 -0.48 6.58 3.92
CA GLU A 141 -1.75 6.09 3.38
C GLU A 141 -1.47 4.97 2.37
N ARG A 142 -2.38 4.00 2.29
CA ARG A 142 -2.34 2.98 1.25
C ARG A 142 -2.64 3.65 -0.10
N VAL A 143 -1.69 3.52 -1.03
CA VAL A 143 -1.77 4.09 -2.37
C VAL A 143 -1.56 2.98 -3.39
N LYS A 144 -2.38 2.94 -4.42
CA LYS A 144 -2.24 2.06 -5.58
C LYS A 144 -1.80 2.91 -6.78
N VAL A 145 -0.70 2.53 -7.40
CA VAL A 145 -0.21 3.11 -8.65
C VAL A 145 -0.47 2.11 -9.75
N PHE A 146 -1.25 2.52 -10.73
CA PHE A 146 -1.70 1.66 -11.81
C PHE A 146 -0.73 1.62 -12.98
N ASN A 147 -0.74 0.50 -13.70
CA ASN A 147 -0.12 0.33 -15.02
C ASN A 147 1.36 0.71 -15.05
N LEU A 148 2.16 0.23 -14.10
CA LEU A 148 3.61 0.37 -14.18
C LEU A 148 4.17 -0.68 -15.14
N GLN A 149 4.97 -0.23 -16.12
CA GLN A 149 5.57 -1.11 -17.12
C GLN A 149 6.62 -2.03 -16.49
N VAL A 150 6.49 -3.32 -16.75
CA VAL A 150 7.50 -4.33 -16.40
C VAL A 150 8.63 -4.23 -17.41
N VAL A 151 9.83 -3.93 -16.94
CA VAL A 151 11.03 -3.82 -17.79
C VAL A 151 11.72 -5.17 -17.94
N LYS A 152 11.82 -5.91 -16.84
CA LYS A 152 12.51 -7.20 -16.81
C LYS A 152 12.08 -8.04 -15.60
N VAL A 153 11.89 -9.32 -15.83
CA VAL A 153 11.79 -10.36 -14.79
C VAL A 153 13.14 -11.06 -14.68
N ILE A 154 13.67 -11.23 -13.48
CA ILE A 154 14.93 -11.91 -13.19
C ILE A 154 14.63 -13.06 -12.24
N PRO A 155 14.34 -14.27 -12.75
CA PRO A 155 13.91 -15.41 -11.94
C PRO A 155 14.95 -15.86 -10.91
N GLU A 156 16.23 -15.85 -11.27
CA GLU A 156 17.34 -16.30 -10.43
C GLU A 156 17.37 -15.64 -9.06
N ASN A 157 17.01 -14.36 -9.00
CA ASN A 157 17.03 -13.55 -7.78
C ASN A 157 15.62 -13.20 -7.28
N ASN A 158 14.56 -13.73 -7.89
CA ASN A 158 13.17 -13.36 -7.64
C ASN A 158 12.93 -11.83 -7.67
N LEU A 159 13.47 -11.17 -8.71
CA LEU A 159 13.37 -9.72 -8.88
C LEU A 159 12.47 -9.36 -10.06
N LEU A 160 11.63 -8.35 -9.84
CA LEU A 160 10.84 -7.68 -10.87
C LEU A 160 11.32 -6.23 -11.00
N VAL A 161 11.72 -5.84 -12.20
CA VAL A 161 12.12 -4.45 -12.49
C VAL A 161 10.96 -3.74 -13.15
N VAL A 162 10.43 -2.71 -12.49
CA VAL A 162 9.32 -1.88 -12.99
C VAL A 162 9.78 -0.46 -13.28
N LYS A 163 9.19 0.17 -14.29
CA LYS A 163 9.47 1.56 -14.66
C LYS A 163 8.39 2.48 -14.10
N GLY A 164 8.78 3.43 -13.26
CA GLY A 164 7.88 4.43 -12.69
C GLY A 164 8.09 4.67 -11.21
N SER A 165 7.12 5.31 -10.57
CA SER A 165 7.18 5.64 -9.15
C SER A 165 6.48 4.56 -8.32
N VAL A 166 7.23 3.97 -7.39
CA VAL A 166 6.71 3.00 -6.42
C VAL A 166 6.39 3.73 -5.11
N PRO A 167 5.21 3.52 -4.51
CA PRO A 167 4.85 4.18 -3.25
C PRO A 167 5.70 3.66 -2.08
N GLY A 168 6.06 4.56 -1.17
CA GLY A 168 6.77 4.22 0.06
C GLY A 168 8.26 4.57 0.08
N ALA A 169 8.93 4.17 1.14
CA ALA A 169 10.36 4.32 1.33
C ALA A 169 11.12 3.15 0.68
N LYS A 170 12.43 3.30 0.50
CA LYS A 170 13.29 2.18 0.10
C LYS A 170 13.21 1.09 1.17
N GLY A 171 13.06 -0.17 0.75
CA GLY A 171 12.93 -1.32 1.64
C GLY A 171 11.54 -1.50 2.27
N SER A 172 10.53 -0.72 1.86
CA SER A 172 9.15 -0.96 2.29
C SER A 172 8.52 -2.12 1.50
N TYR A 173 7.56 -2.78 2.13
CA TYR A 173 6.76 -3.81 1.46
C TYR A 173 5.77 -3.17 0.49
N VAL A 174 5.66 -3.78 -0.68
CA VAL A 174 4.65 -3.43 -1.69
C VAL A 174 3.97 -4.71 -2.15
N MET A 175 2.72 -4.59 -2.55
CA MET A 175 1.98 -5.66 -3.22
C MET A 175 1.94 -5.35 -4.70
N LEU A 176 2.15 -6.37 -5.52
CA LEU A 176 2.08 -6.31 -6.97
C LEU A 176 0.87 -7.11 -7.40
N GLU A 177 0.05 -6.51 -8.24
CA GLU A 177 -1.18 -7.09 -8.78
C GLU A 177 -1.14 -6.93 -10.31
N ASP A 178 -1.61 -7.94 -11.03
CA ASP A 178 -1.84 -7.90 -12.47
C ASP A 178 -3.33 -7.69 -12.74
#